data_dac393bfae63074240cc55d1226ac830
#
_entry.id   dac393bfae63074240cc55d1226ac830
#
_cell.length_a   1.000
_cell.length_b   1.000
_cell.length_c   1.000
_cell.angle_alpha   90.00
_cell.angle_beta   90.00
_cell.angle_gamma   90.00
#
_symmetry.space_group_name_H-M   'P 1'
#
loop_
_entity.id
_entity.type
_entity.pdbx_description
1 polymer ?
#
loop_
_entity_poly.entity_id
_entity_poly.type
_entity_poly.pdbx_seq_one_letter_code
_entity_poly.pdbx_strand_id
1 'polypeptide(L)'
;QENGTDVIVGTIAVDVSSHPARFPRYGFVADFDGDKTEEKTLEEMAYLNRHHINWVQFQDWHNKHHWLLGGTRTQLDEEYLDIANRPVHTSSVKNYIKAQQHFGMKSMFYNLCFGALKDAASDGVKEEWYLFKDASHTTKDSHDLPSGWKSNIYLVDPSDKEWQQYMAERNDDVYANFAFDGYQIDQLGKRGTLYN
;
A
#
# COMPACT_ATOMS: atom_id res chain seq x y z
N GLN A 1 -45.57 10.00 -9.43
CA GLN A 1 -46.80 9.36 -9.94
C GLN A 1 -47.35 10.18 -11.11
N GLU A 2 -47.46 9.60 -12.27
CA GLU A 2 -48.22 10.18 -13.39
C GLU A 2 -49.56 9.45 -13.50
N ASN A 3 -50.67 10.20 -13.49
CA ASN A 3 -52.04 9.69 -13.62
C ASN A 3 -52.44 8.60 -12.60
N GLY A 4 -51.90 8.62 -11.39
CA GLY A 4 -52.19 7.64 -10.34
C GLY A 4 -51.55 6.27 -10.51
N THR A 5 -50.65 6.12 -11.48
CA THR A 5 -49.83 4.91 -11.69
C THR A 5 -48.39 5.16 -11.28
N ASP A 6 -47.78 4.22 -10.56
CA ASP A 6 -46.35 4.30 -10.23
C ASP A 6 -45.52 4.08 -11.49
N VAL A 7 -44.61 5.00 -11.77
CA VAL A 7 -43.66 4.91 -12.88
C VAL A 7 -42.28 4.66 -12.33
N ILE A 8 -41.61 3.63 -12.82
CA ILE A 8 -40.22 3.37 -12.48
C ILE A 8 -39.34 4.40 -13.19
N VAL A 9 -38.77 5.35 -12.45
CA VAL A 9 -37.90 6.42 -12.97
C VAL A 9 -36.41 6.06 -12.92
N GLY A 10 -36.05 4.94 -12.27
CA GLY A 10 -34.68 4.44 -12.20
C GLY A 10 -34.63 3.14 -11.42
N THR A 11 -33.55 2.40 -11.61
CA THR A 11 -33.21 1.18 -10.87
C THR A 11 -31.79 1.26 -10.33
N ILE A 12 -31.56 0.68 -9.15
CA ILE A 12 -30.25 0.62 -8.52
C ILE A 12 -30.08 -0.76 -7.88
N ALA A 13 -28.83 -1.26 -7.90
CA ALA A 13 -28.46 -2.44 -7.15
C ALA A 13 -27.91 -2.04 -5.78
N VAL A 14 -28.28 -2.75 -4.74
CA VAL A 14 -27.81 -2.55 -3.37
C VAL A 14 -27.27 -3.86 -2.83
N ASP A 15 -26.01 -3.85 -2.37
CA ASP A 15 -25.41 -4.96 -1.67
C ASP A 15 -25.67 -4.82 -0.17
N VAL A 16 -26.09 -5.90 0.48
CA VAL A 16 -26.32 -5.92 1.93
C VAL A 16 -25.51 -7.06 2.56
N SER A 17 -24.59 -6.71 3.43
CA SER A 17 -23.79 -7.69 4.16
C SER A 17 -23.19 -7.06 5.42
N SER A 18 -23.05 -7.88 6.48
CA SER A 18 -22.25 -7.53 7.67
C SER A 18 -20.74 -7.73 7.47
N HIS A 19 -20.35 -8.33 6.32
CA HIS A 19 -18.95 -8.59 6.00
C HIS A 19 -18.50 -7.73 4.82
N PRO A 20 -17.63 -6.71 5.02
CA PRO A 20 -17.18 -5.81 3.95
C PRO A 20 -16.45 -6.54 2.81
N ALA A 21 -15.78 -7.68 3.11
CA ALA A 21 -15.10 -8.49 2.10
C ALA A 21 -16.04 -9.22 1.11
N ARG A 22 -17.34 -9.28 1.37
CA ARG A 22 -18.31 -9.91 0.47
C ARG A 22 -18.60 -9.09 -0.78
N PHE A 23 -18.65 -7.78 -0.61
CA PHE A 23 -18.88 -6.81 -1.68
C PHE A 23 -17.88 -5.67 -1.55
N PRO A 24 -16.58 -5.95 -1.82
CA PRO A 24 -15.54 -4.96 -1.64
C PRO A 24 -15.66 -3.85 -2.69
N ARG A 25 -15.59 -2.61 -2.23
CA ARG A 25 -15.50 -1.42 -3.05
C ARG A 25 -14.25 -0.66 -2.63
N TYR A 26 -13.28 -0.65 -3.51
CA TYR A 26 -11.95 -0.13 -3.22
C TYR A 26 -11.84 1.35 -3.52
N GLY A 27 -11.16 2.05 -2.64
CA GLY A 27 -10.63 3.39 -2.84
C GLY A 27 -9.18 3.44 -2.36
N PHE A 28 -8.54 4.60 -2.48
CA PHE A 28 -7.19 4.81 -1.98
C PHE A 28 -7.00 6.20 -1.42
N VAL A 29 -6.00 6.33 -0.53
CA VAL A 29 -5.42 7.59 -0.08
C VAL A 29 -3.93 7.58 -0.40
N ALA A 30 -3.37 8.73 -0.74
CA ALA A 30 -1.98 8.85 -1.21
C ALA A 30 -1.26 10.09 -0.66
N ASP A 31 -1.86 10.79 0.28
CA ASP A 31 -1.31 11.99 0.90
C ASP A 31 -1.34 11.82 2.43
N PHE A 32 -0.15 11.81 3.01
CA PHE A 32 0.06 11.58 4.45
C PHE A 32 0.84 12.72 5.09
N ASP A 33 0.74 13.92 4.52
CA ASP A 33 1.39 15.12 5.06
C ASP A 33 0.91 15.45 6.48
N GLY A 34 1.68 16.24 7.21
CA GLY A 34 1.44 16.57 8.63
C GLY A 34 0.17 17.35 8.89
N ASP A 35 -0.48 17.86 7.86
CA ASP A 35 -1.77 18.56 7.97
C ASP A 35 -2.98 17.62 8.03
N LYS A 36 -2.81 16.28 7.89
CA LYS A 36 -3.87 15.27 8.00
C LYS A 36 -4.26 14.99 9.44
N THR A 37 -4.90 15.98 10.06
CA THR A 37 -5.44 15.88 11.43
C THR A 37 -6.55 14.83 11.54
N GLU A 38 -6.93 14.45 12.76
CA GLU A 38 -8.07 13.55 12.99
C GLU A 38 -9.35 14.09 12.34
N GLU A 39 -9.61 15.38 12.41
CA GLU A 39 -10.79 16.02 11.83
C GLU A 39 -10.79 15.92 10.29
N LYS A 40 -9.67 16.30 9.65
CA LYS A 40 -9.52 16.22 8.18
C LYS A 40 -9.69 14.80 7.67
N THR A 41 -9.00 13.85 8.30
CA THR A 41 -9.09 12.44 7.87
C THR A 41 -10.49 11.87 8.06
N LEU A 42 -11.20 12.29 9.11
CA LEU A 42 -12.59 11.90 9.33
C LEU A 42 -13.51 12.47 8.22
N GLU A 43 -13.33 13.71 7.80
CA GLU A 43 -14.08 14.32 6.69
C GLU A 43 -13.83 13.60 5.36
N GLU A 44 -12.56 13.31 5.04
CA GLU A 44 -12.18 12.60 3.83
C GLU A 44 -12.76 11.17 3.81
N MET A 45 -12.70 10.45 4.93
CA MET A 45 -13.29 9.12 5.03
C MET A 45 -14.82 9.15 5.00
N ALA A 46 -15.47 10.17 5.59
CA ALA A 46 -16.91 10.38 5.46
C ALA A 46 -17.32 10.58 3.98
N TYR A 47 -16.50 11.31 3.20
CA TYR A 47 -16.73 11.46 1.76
C TYR A 47 -16.68 10.12 1.03
N LEU A 48 -15.63 9.32 1.23
CA LEU A 48 -15.50 7.99 0.62
C LEU A 48 -16.63 7.04 1.07
N ASN A 49 -17.01 7.08 2.35
CA ASN A 49 -18.08 6.25 2.89
C ASN A 49 -19.43 6.58 2.23
N ARG A 50 -19.73 7.86 1.95
CA ARG A 50 -20.96 8.26 1.21
C ARG A 50 -20.99 7.71 -0.23
N HIS A 51 -19.84 7.38 -0.80
CA HIS A 51 -19.70 6.72 -2.10
C HIS A 51 -19.62 5.18 -1.99
N HIS A 52 -19.96 4.66 -0.82
CA HIS A 52 -19.98 3.23 -0.52
C HIS A 52 -18.61 2.53 -0.66
N ILE A 53 -17.51 3.27 -0.58
CA ILE A 53 -16.17 2.70 -0.46
C ILE A 53 -16.05 2.06 0.93
N ASN A 54 -15.60 0.82 0.99
CA ASN A 54 -15.49 0.07 2.25
C ASN A 54 -14.10 -0.58 2.47
N TRP A 55 -13.22 -0.51 1.47
CA TRP A 55 -11.81 -0.90 1.56
C TRP A 55 -10.93 0.21 1.00
N VAL A 56 -9.96 0.68 1.76
CA VAL A 56 -9.09 1.80 1.37
C VAL A 56 -7.64 1.37 1.41
N GLN A 57 -6.98 1.51 0.27
CA GLN A 57 -5.55 1.30 0.08
C GLN A 57 -4.78 2.56 0.46
N PHE A 58 -3.66 2.38 1.15
CA PHE A 58 -2.70 3.43 1.49
C PHE A 58 -1.58 3.41 0.46
N GLN A 59 -1.73 4.20 -0.61
CA GLN A 59 -0.77 4.25 -1.72
C GLN A 59 0.49 5.00 -1.31
N ASP A 60 1.67 4.41 -1.58
CA ASP A 60 2.99 5.02 -1.32
C ASP A 60 3.19 5.58 0.10
N TRP A 61 2.56 4.98 1.10
CA TRP A 61 2.67 5.38 2.50
C TRP A 61 4.00 5.00 3.13
N HIS A 62 4.71 4.03 2.53
CA HIS A 62 5.88 3.35 3.09
C HIS A 62 7.19 4.09 2.76
N ASN A 63 8.20 3.85 3.58
CA ASN A 63 9.53 4.43 3.39
C ASN A 63 10.25 3.85 2.15
N LYS A 64 10.35 2.52 2.07
CA LYS A 64 10.96 1.78 0.96
C LYS A 64 10.19 0.48 0.73
N HIS A 65 10.24 -0.08 -0.48
CA HIS A 65 9.55 -1.35 -0.75
C HIS A 65 10.09 -2.54 0.06
N HIS A 66 11.40 -2.58 0.29
CA HIS A 66 12.06 -3.62 1.09
C HIS A 66 12.12 -3.29 2.59
N TRP A 67 11.84 -2.05 2.99
CA TRP A 67 11.81 -1.59 4.38
C TRP A 67 10.67 -0.60 4.59
N LEU A 68 9.50 -1.12 4.95
CA LEU A 68 8.25 -0.36 4.87
C LEU A 68 8.16 0.76 5.90
N LEU A 69 8.61 0.53 7.13
CA LEU A 69 8.50 1.51 8.20
C LEU A 69 9.46 2.69 8.00
N GLY A 70 9.03 3.90 8.35
CA GLY A 70 9.93 4.94 8.79
C GLY A 70 10.42 4.59 10.19
N GLY A 71 11.74 4.37 10.34
CA GLY A 71 12.32 3.89 11.59
C GLY A 71 12.36 2.37 11.72
N THR A 72 12.11 1.86 12.92
CA THR A 72 12.20 0.43 13.28
C THR A 72 10.90 -0.07 13.93
N ARG A 73 10.79 -1.38 14.11
CA ARG A 73 9.65 -2.01 14.81
C ARG A 73 9.40 -1.41 16.21
N THR A 74 10.45 -1.03 16.92
CA THR A 74 10.36 -0.54 18.30
C THR A 74 10.39 0.97 18.42
N GLN A 75 10.78 1.67 17.36
CA GLN A 75 10.86 3.12 17.32
C GLN A 75 10.53 3.64 15.92
N LEU A 76 9.31 4.14 15.76
CA LEU A 76 8.89 4.79 14.53
C LEU A 76 9.43 6.21 14.47
N ASP A 77 9.82 6.63 13.26
CA ASP A 77 10.05 8.04 12.97
C ASP A 77 8.70 8.80 12.99
N GLU A 78 8.70 10.03 13.48
CA GLU A 78 7.52 10.89 13.42
C GLU A 78 7.18 11.27 11.98
N GLU A 79 8.23 11.52 11.18
CA GLU A 79 8.19 11.85 9.77
C GLU A 79 9.26 11.09 9.01
N TYR A 80 8.93 10.64 7.82
CA TYR A 80 9.87 10.05 6.86
C TYR A 80 9.46 10.42 5.42
N LEU A 81 10.32 10.09 4.46
CA LEU A 81 9.99 10.28 3.04
C LEU A 81 9.53 8.97 2.43
N ASP A 82 8.51 9.02 1.57
CA ASP A 82 8.10 7.90 0.73
C ASP A 82 9.09 7.67 -0.43
N ILE A 83 8.78 6.72 -1.32
CA ILE A 83 9.61 6.41 -2.49
C ILE A 83 9.75 7.57 -3.49
N ALA A 84 8.80 8.50 -3.50
CA ALA A 84 8.80 9.70 -4.34
C ALA A 84 9.39 10.93 -3.63
N ASN A 85 10.00 10.76 -2.45
CA ASN A 85 10.51 11.82 -1.58
C ASN A 85 9.43 12.80 -1.11
N ARG A 86 8.18 12.35 -0.94
CA ARG A 86 7.11 13.13 -0.31
C ARG A 86 7.11 12.86 1.20
N PRO A 87 6.80 13.86 2.05
CA PRO A 87 6.71 13.64 3.48
C PRO A 87 5.55 12.71 3.84
N VAL A 88 5.80 11.81 4.77
CA VAL A 88 4.81 10.93 5.38
C VAL A 88 4.93 11.10 6.89
N HIS A 89 3.84 11.52 7.54
CA HIS A 89 3.77 11.60 8.98
C HIS A 89 3.08 10.36 9.56
N THR A 90 3.74 9.71 10.50
CA THR A 90 3.21 8.52 11.19
C THR A 90 1.84 8.79 11.83
N SER A 91 1.64 10.01 12.37
CA SER A 91 0.35 10.43 12.92
C SER A 91 -0.76 10.45 11.85
N SER A 92 -0.46 10.94 10.64
CA SER A 92 -1.41 11.01 9.53
C SER A 92 -1.88 9.63 9.09
N VAL A 93 -0.95 8.67 8.98
CA VAL A 93 -1.29 7.26 8.70
C VAL A 93 -2.23 6.70 9.77
N LYS A 94 -1.93 6.92 11.06
CA LYS A 94 -2.77 6.47 12.19
C LYS A 94 -4.14 7.14 12.19
N ASN A 95 -4.21 8.43 11.87
CA ASN A 95 -5.47 9.18 11.79
C ASN A 95 -6.39 8.62 10.71
N TYR A 96 -5.86 8.31 9.52
CA TYR A 96 -6.64 7.66 8.46
C TYR A 96 -7.16 6.28 8.87
N ILE A 97 -6.34 5.43 9.50
CA ILE A 97 -6.79 4.12 9.99
C ILE A 97 -7.93 4.28 11.00
N LYS A 98 -7.78 5.21 11.97
CA LYS A 98 -8.81 5.52 12.96
C LYS A 98 -10.11 6.03 12.33
N ALA A 99 -10.01 6.94 11.36
CA ALA A 99 -11.16 7.47 10.64
C ALA A 99 -11.90 6.37 9.84
N GLN A 100 -11.17 5.45 9.21
CA GLN A 100 -11.77 4.31 8.52
C GLN A 100 -12.51 3.38 9.49
N GLN A 101 -11.89 3.07 10.63
CA GLN A 101 -12.51 2.26 11.68
C GLN A 101 -13.81 2.87 12.19
N HIS A 102 -13.86 4.21 12.31
CA HIS A 102 -15.08 4.94 12.71
C HIS A 102 -16.28 4.64 11.78
N PHE A 103 -16.04 4.51 10.47
CA PHE A 103 -17.07 4.19 9.47
C PHE A 103 -17.21 2.69 9.17
N GLY A 104 -16.52 1.82 9.91
CA GLY A 104 -16.53 0.37 9.65
C GLY A 104 -15.84 -0.02 8.33
N MET A 105 -15.05 0.87 7.76
CA MET A 105 -14.21 0.62 6.58
C MET A 105 -12.98 -0.18 6.97
N LYS A 106 -12.33 -0.79 5.97
CA LYS A 106 -11.12 -1.58 6.12
C LYS A 106 -9.93 -0.88 5.48
N SER A 107 -8.78 -0.94 6.14
CA SER A 107 -7.54 -0.34 5.69
C SER A 107 -6.56 -1.39 5.18
N MET A 108 -5.89 -1.09 4.05
CA MET A 108 -4.87 -1.96 3.48
C MET A 108 -3.60 -1.14 3.22
N PHE A 109 -2.46 -1.61 3.69
CA PHE A 109 -1.22 -1.02 3.25
C PHE A 109 -0.78 -1.57 1.89
N TYR A 110 -0.23 -0.68 1.08
CA TYR A 110 0.29 -0.98 -0.25
C TYR A 110 1.77 -1.37 -0.18
N ASN A 111 2.19 -2.32 -0.99
CA ASN A 111 3.59 -2.52 -1.34
C ASN A 111 3.76 -3.32 -2.63
N LEU A 112 4.83 -3.02 -3.37
CA LEU A 112 5.40 -3.89 -4.39
C LEU A 112 6.40 -4.83 -3.68
N CYS A 113 5.91 -5.99 -3.21
CA CYS A 113 6.60 -6.87 -2.27
C CYS A 113 7.83 -7.61 -2.82
N PHE A 114 8.15 -7.47 -4.10
CA PHE A 114 9.33 -8.02 -4.76
C PHE A 114 10.24 -6.91 -5.33
N GLY A 115 10.19 -5.73 -4.73
CA GLY A 115 10.98 -4.57 -5.10
C GLY A 115 11.95 -4.13 -4.03
N ALA A 116 13.17 -3.76 -4.42
CA ALA A 116 14.19 -3.23 -3.55
C ALA A 116 14.81 -1.96 -4.15
N LEU A 117 15.14 -0.97 -3.31
CA LEU A 117 15.79 0.25 -3.76
C LEU A 117 17.32 0.07 -3.83
N LYS A 118 18.04 1.05 -4.37
CA LYS A 118 19.49 0.98 -4.60
C LYS A 118 20.32 0.77 -3.33
N ASP A 119 19.81 1.17 -2.18
CA ASP A 119 20.48 1.10 -0.87
C ASP A 119 20.08 -0.14 -0.05
N ALA A 120 19.35 -1.07 -0.64
CA ALA A 120 18.76 -2.21 0.04
C ALA A 120 19.76 -3.17 0.70
N ALA A 121 21.00 -3.22 0.20
CA ALA A 121 22.05 -4.03 0.80
C ALA A 121 22.35 -3.60 2.26
N SER A 122 22.24 -2.30 2.57
CA SER A 122 22.41 -1.79 3.95
C SER A 122 21.27 -2.22 4.89
N ASP A 123 20.13 -2.58 4.32
CA ASP A 123 18.95 -3.04 5.05
C ASP A 123 18.82 -4.58 5.06
N GLY A 124 19.88 -5.30 4.59
CA GLY A 124 19.97 -6.76 4.66
C GLY A 124 19.48 -7.50 3.41
N VAL A 125 19.15 -6.80 2.33
CA VAL A 125 18.80 -7.43 1.04
C VAL A 125 20.06 -7.98 0.40
N LYS A 126 20.01 -9.27 0.02
CA LYS A 126 21.17 -9.97 -0.55
C LYS A 126 21.19 -9.86 -2.08
N GLU A 127 22.42 -9.91 -2.65
CA GLU A 127 22.60 -9.79 -4.10
C GLU A 127 22.00 -10.96 -4.86
N GLU A 128 22.08 -12.16 -4.31
CA GLU A 128 21.52 -13.37 -4.89
C GLU A 128 20.00 -13.43 -4.96
N TRP A 129 19.30 -12.48 -4.35
CA TRP A 129 17.83 -12.43 -4.45
C TRP A 129 17.33 -11.67 -5.69
N TYR A 130 18.20 -10.89 -6.36
CA TYR A 130 17.77 -10.08 -7.48
C TYR A 130 17.50 -10.90 -8.75
N LEU A 131 16.59 -10.40 -9.55
CA LEU A 131 16.32 -10.88 -10.91
C LEU A 131 17.14 -10.08 -11.93
N PHE A 132 17.70 -10.78 -12.90
CA PHE A 132 18.55 -10.20 -13.94
C PHE A 132 17.93 -10.36 -15.32
N LYS A 133 18.21 -9.40 -16.21
CA LYS A 133 17.79 -9.42 -17.62
C LYS A 133 18.63 -10.35 -18.48
N ASP A 134 19.78 -10.77 -17.98
CA ASP A 134 20.78 -11.57 -18.71
C ASP A 134 21.34 -12.70 -17.83
N ALA A 135 21.69 -13.84 -18.48
CA ALA A 135 22.22 -15.02 -17.80
C ALA A 135 23.63 -14.84 -17.19
N SER A 136 24.32 -13.75 -17.50
CA SER A 136 25.60 -13.40 -16.87
C SER A 136 25.43 -12.54 -15.62
N HIS A 137 24.21 -12.26 -15.21
CA HIS A 137 23.84 -11.48 -14.02
C HIS A 137 24.49 -10.09 -14.00
N THR A 138 24.58 -9.44 -15.17
CA THR A 138 25.19 -8.10 -15.27
C THR A 138 24.20 -6.96 -15.14
N THR A 139 22.94 -7.18 -15.49
CA THR A 139 21.91 -6.14 -15.51
C THR A 139 20.68 -6.57 -14.72
N LYS A 140 20.49 -5.99 -13.53
CA LYS A 140 19.29 -6.22 -12.73
C LYS A 140 18.02 -5.79 -13.47
N ASP A 141 16.95 -6.54 -13.35
CA ASP A 141 15.64 -6.07 -13.80
C ASP A 141 15.11 -4.98 -12.86
N SER A 142 14.45 -3.98 -13.43
CA SER A 142 13.99 -2.82 -12.67
C SER A 142 12.76 -2.17 -13.27
N HIS A 143 12.03 -1.44 -12.42
CA HIS A 143 11.15 -0.37 -12.82
C HIS A 143 11.92 0.95 -12.75
N ASP A 144 12.05 1.62 -13.88
CA ASP A 144 12.69 2.92 -13.94
C ASP A 144 11.72 3.99 -13.45
N LEU A 145 12.15 4.77 -12.47
CA LEU A 145 11.37 5.83 -11.85
C LEU A 145 11.94 7.21 -12.19
N PRO A 146 11.14 8.27 -12.05
CA PRO A 146 11.60 9.64 -12.29
C PRO A 146 12.83 9.99 -11.43
N SER A 147 13.73 10.81 -11.95
CA SER A 147 15.01 11.15 -11.32
C SER A 147 14.89 11.83 -9.94
N GLY A 148 13.71 12.39 -9.60
CA GLY A 148 13.43 12.98 -8.29
C GLY A 148 13.05 11.98 -7.21
N TRP A 149 12.85 10.70 -7.56
CA TRP A 149 12.50 9.65 -6.62
C TRP A 149 13.75 9.08 -5.94
N LYS A 150 13.57 8.30 -4.88
CA LYS A 150 14.71 7.70 -4.12
C LYS A 150 15.66 6.90 -4.99
N SER A 151 15.13 6.05 -5.86
CA SER A 151 15.86 5.29 -6.89
C SER A 151 14.89 4.56 -7.81
N ASN A 152 15.40 3.84 -8.83
CA ASN A 152 14.66 2.76 -9.48
C ASN A 152 14.32 1.66 -8.47
N ILE A 153 13.29 0.88 -8.77
CA ILE A 153 12.92 -0.31 -8.02
C ILE A 153 13.54 -1.52 -8.71
N TYR A 154 14.54 -2.14 -8.09
CA TYR A 154 15.16 -3.36 -8.58
C TYR A 154 14.33 -4.57 -8.14
N LEU A 155 14.09 -5.51 -9.04
CA LEU A 155 13.21 -6.63 -8.77
C LEU A 155 13.99 -7.81 -8.18
N VAL A 156 13.37 -8.46 -7.23
CA VAL A 156 13.87 -9.67 -6.57
C VAL A 156 12.98 -10.86 -6.90
N ASP A 157 13.52 -12.06 -6.80
CA ASP A 157 12.77 -13.30 -7.07
C ASP A 157 11.75 -13.54 -5.95
N PRO A 158 10.44 -13.42 -6.23
CA PRO A 158 9.41 -13.66 -5.22
C PRO A 158 9.31 -15.14 -4.81
N SER A 159 9.96 -16.06 -5.51
CA SER A 159 10.01 -17.49 -5.15
C SER A 159 11.15 -17.83 -4.19
N ASP A 160 12.13 -16.93 -4.00
CA ASP A 160 13.23 -17.12 -3.06
C ASP A 160 12.72 -17.16 -1.61
N LYS A 161 13.09 -18.21 -0.87
CA LYS A 161 12.56 -18.45 0.48
C LYS A 161 13.09 -17.50 1.53
N GLU A 162 14.33 -17.06 1.38
CA GLU A 162 14.93 -16.10 2.31
C GLU A 162 14.36 -14.70 2.09
N TRP A 163 14.10 -14.31 0.81
CA TRP A 163 13.37 -13.09 0.50
C TRP A 163 11.95 -13.12 1.06
N GLN A 164 11.21 -14.23 0.89
CA GLN A 164 9.88 -14.40 1.45
C GLN A 164 9.88 -14.22 2.97
N GLN A 165 10.87 -14.83 3.66
CA GLN A 165 11.02 -14.69 5.12
C GLN A 165 11.34 -13.25 5.50
N TYR A 166 12.28 -12.60 4.80
CA TYR A 166 12.63 -11.20 5.01
C TYR A 166 11.40 -10.30 4.90
N MET A 167 10.60 -10.45 3.85
CA MET A 167 9.39 -9.64 3.65
C MET A 167 8.28 -9.95 4.65
N ALA A 168 8.15 -11.22 5.08
CA ALA A 168 7.21 -11.58 6.14
C ALA A 168 7.54 -10.85 7.45
N GLU A 169 8.81 -10.78 7.83
CA GLU A 169 9.27 -10.02 9.00
C GLU A 169 8.97 -8.52 8.86
N ARG A 170 9.19 -7.93 7.68
CA ARG A 170 8.87 -6.51 7.43
C ARG A 170 7.37 -6.25 7.52
N ASN A 171 6.53 -7.16 7.04
CA ASN A 171 5.08 -7.07 7.17
C ASN A 171 4.64 -7.21 8.64
N ASP A 172 5.26 -8.12 9.41
CA ASP A 172 5.00 -8.24 10.85
C ASP A 172 5.36 -6.96 11.61
N ASP A 173 6.43 -6.26 11.18
CA ASP A 173 6.80 -4.97 11.74
C ASP A 173 5.69 -3.92 11.48
N VAL A 174 5.07 -3.94 10.30
CA VAL A 174 3.94 -3.06 9.97
C VAL A 174 2.75 -3.36 10.88
N TYR A 175 2.32 -4.60 10.95
CA TYR A 175 1.17 -5.01 11.77
C TYR A 175 1.38 -4.80 13.28
N ALA A 176 2.62 -4.83 13.75
CA ALA A 176 2.94 -4.52 15.14
C ALA A 176 2.76 -3.03 15.49
N ASN A 177 2.78 -2.13 14.50
CA ASN A 177 2.78 -0.69 14.68
C ASN A 177 1.51 0.01 14.19
N PHE A 178 0.81 -0.60 13.22
CA PHE A 178 -0.37 -0.02 12.58
C PHE A 178 -1.49 -1.06 12.52
N ALA A 179 -2.71 -0.63 12.86
CA ALA A 179 -3.89 -1.48 12.86
C ALA A 179 -4.50 -1.63 11.45
N PHE A 180 -3.69 -1.96 10.46
CA PHE A 180 -4.17 -2.30 9.13
C PHE A 180 -4.96 -3.62 9.15
N ASP A 181 -6.02 -3.70 8.34
CA ASP A 181 -6.84 -4.90 8.17
C ASP A 181 -6.34 -5.83 7.07
N GLY A 182 -5.50 -5.33 6.19
CA GLY A 182 -5.04 -6.11 5.03
C GLY A 182 -3.80 -5.55 4.36
N TYR A 183 -3.37 -6.26 3.34
CA TYR A 183 -2.19 -5.97 2.53
C TYR A 183 -2.57 -5.97 1.06
N GLN A 184 -2.24 -4.92 0.35
CA GLN A 184 -2.42 -4.82 -1.09
C GLN A 184 -1.08 -5.00 -1.79
N ILE A 185 -0.96 -6.06 -2.58
CA ILE A 185 0.24 -6.41 -3.34
C ILE A 185 0.09 -5.85 -4.75
N ASP A 186 1.07 -5.07 -5.20
CA ASP A 186 1.10 -4.47 -6.52
C ASP A 186 1.85 -5.34 -7.54
N GLN A 187 1.48 -5.18 -8.82
CA GLN A 187 2.19 -5.67 -9.99
C GLN A 187 2.41 -7.20 -10.06
N LEU A 188 1.40 -7.98 -9.73
CA LEU A 188 1.40 -9.43 -9.95
C LEU A 188 1.25 -9.76 -11.46
N GLY A 189 2.30 -9.55 -12.25
CA GLY A 189 2.25 -9.73 -13.70
C GLY A 189 3.45 -10.49 -14.28
N LYS A 190 3.25 -11.03 -15.48
CA LYS A 190 4.33 -11.70 -16.23
C LYS A 190 5.34 -10.68 -16.78
N ARG A 191 6.62 -10.89 -16.50
CA ARG A 191 7.72 -10.03 -16.95
C ARG A 191 8.58 -10.61 -18.09
N GLY A 192 8.31 -11.77 -18.58
CA GLY A 192 9.16 -12.45 -19.57
C GLY A 192 10.18 -13.38 -18.91
N THR A 193 11.28 -13.68 -19.61
CA THR A 193 12.36 -14.53 -19.09
C THR A 193 13.34 -13.67 -18.28
N LEU A 194 13.54 -14.03 -17.03
CA LEU A 194 14.50 -13.44 -16.12
C LEU A 194 15.39 -14.53 -15.53
N TYR A 195 16.54 -14.15 -14.99
CA TYR A 195 17.55 -15.04 -14.45
C TYR A 195 17.80 -14.70 -12.98
N ASN A 196 18.03 -15.73 -12.19
CA ASN A 196 18.46 -15.66 -10.78
C ASN A 196 19.60 -16.64 -10.57
#